data_db932b521d432cde9f2dbf82c5be6665
#
_entry.id   db932b521d432cde9f2dbf82c5be6665
#
_cell.length_a   1.000
_cell.length_b   1.000
_cell.length_c   1.000
_cell.angle_alpha   90.00
_cell.angle_beta   90.00
_cell.angle_gamma   90.00
#
_symmetry.space_group_name_H-M   'P 1'
#
loop_
_entity.id
_entity.type
_entity.pdbx_description
1 polymer ?
#
loop_
_entity_poly.entity_id
_entity_poly.type
_entity_poly.pdbx_seq_one_letter_code
_entity_poly.pdbx_strand_id
1 'polypeptide(L)'
;AAAFEGCSAVVFAAGGGPDGNIERKRTVDLEGSLKSIAGAERAGIDRFVQVSAIGVDDPLPDDTGDVWRAYVEAKRDADAALRDSGLAWTIVRPGRLTDDPATGTVSLGPDVARGDVTRADVAAVLAAVLDTPGTVRKQWNLVNGDVPVDQAVKQAVEQAVRAG
;
A
#
# COMPACT_ATOMS: atom_id res chain seq x y z
N ALA A 1 4.95 -15.37 -15.68
CA ALA A 1 3.80 -16.29 -15.60
C ALA A 1 3.98 -17.30 -14.47
N ALA A 2 5.11 -18.03 -14.40
CA ALA A 2 5.31 -19.07 -13.38
C ALA A 2 5.19 -18.57 -11.92
N ALA A 3 5.61 -17.34 -11.63
CA ALA A 3 5.54 -16.77 -10.27
C ALA A 3 4.11 -16.54 -9.74
N PHE A 4 3.11 -16.56 -10.59
CA PHE A 4 1.70 -16.34 -10.23
C PHE A 4 0.87 -17.62 -10.24
N GLU A 5 1.47 -18.75 -10.62
CA GLU A 5 0.77 -20.02 -10.72
C GLU A 5 0.29 -20.51 -9.35
N GLY A 6 -1.00 -20.83 -9.24
CA GLY A 6 -1.63 -21.28 -8.01
C GLY A 6 -1.90 -20.18 -6.97
N CYS A 7 -1.61 -18.91 -7.29
CA CYS A 7 -1.93 -17.77 -6.41
C CYS A 7 -3.36 -17.29 -6.60
N SER A 8 -3.99 -16.88 -5.50
CA SER A 8 -5.34 -16.27 -5.49
C SER A 8 -5.32 -14.75 -5.29
N ALA A 9 -4.19 -14.20 -4.88
CA ALA A 9 -3.98 -12.78 -4.67
C ALA A 9 -2.52 -12.38 -4.88
N VAL A 10 -2.27 -11.12 -5.14
CA VAL A 10 -0.94 -10.52 -5.20
C VAL A 10 -0.81 -9.45 -4.13
N VAL A 11 0.27 -9.48 -3.38
CA VAL A 11 0.68 -8.40 -2.47
C VAL A 11 1.97 -7.79 -3.01
N PHE A 12 1.93 -6.52 -3.40
CA PHE A 12 3.11 -5.78 -3.81
C PHE A 12 3.61 -4.91 -2.67
N ALA A 13 4.67 -5.36 -2.02
CA ALA A 13 5.32 -4.68 -0.90
C ALA A 13 6.81 -4.40 -1.18
N ALA A 14 7.25 -4.50 -2.43
CA ALA A 14 8.61 -4.22 -2.82
C ALA A 14 8.88 -2.71 -2.90
N GLY A 15 10.10 -2.32 -2.61
CA GLY A 15 10.58 -0.95 -2.71
C GLY A 15 12.08 -0.87 -2.93
N GLY A 16 12.54 0.23 -3.51
CA GLY A 16 13.94 0.45 -3.87
C GLY A 16 14.91 0.63 -2.69
N GLY A 17 14.42 0.52 -1.46
CA GLY A 17 15.26 0.66 -0.25
C GLY A 17 15.71 2.11 0.05
N PRO A 18 16.44 2.33 1.13
CA PRO A 18 16.84 3.67 1.60
C PRO A 18 18.16 4.18 1.00
N ASP A 19 18.75 3.49 0.03
CA ASP A 19 20.10 3.74 -0.49
C ASP A 19 20.25 5.01 -1.37
N GLY A 20 19.18 5.81 -1.52
CA GLY A 20 19.19 7.04 -2.32
C GLY A 20 19.26 6.81 -3.83
N ASN A 21 19.15 5.59 -4.31
CA ASN A 21 19.22 5.28 -5.73
C ASN A 21 17.91 5.60 -6.46
N ILE A 22 17.91 6.70 -7.22
CA ILE A 22 16.74 7.18 -7.99
C ILE A 22 16.27 6.14 -9.01
N GLU A 23 17.19 5.49 -9.72
CA GLU A 23 16.87 4.47 -10.71
C GLU A 23 16.12 3.28 -10.07
N ARG A 24 16.48 2.89 -8.85
CA ARG A 24 15.75 1.85 -8.10
C ARG A 24 14.35 2.27 -7.69
N LYS A 25 14.11 3.57 -7.45
CA LYS A 25 12.73 4.05 -7.21
C LYS A 25 11.87 3.82 -8.46
N ARG A 26 12.41 4.12 -9.62
CA ARG A 26 11.72 3.88 -10.89
C ARG A 26 11.53 2.38 -11.19
N THR A 27 12.61 1.60 -11.15
CA THR A 27 12.61 0.20 -11.61
C THR A 27 11.94 -0.76 -10.63
N VAL A 28 11.98 -0.49 -9.33
CA VAL A 28 11.38 -1.35 -8.29
C VAL A 28 10.02 -0.81 -7.87
N ASP A 29 9.95 0.46 -7.41
CA ASP A 29 8.69 0.99 -6.84
C ASP A 29 7.61 1.20 -7.91
N LEU A 30 7.96 1.67 -9.11
CA LEU A 30 7.02 1.87 -10.20
C LEU A 30 6.96 0.66 -11.15
N GLU A 31 8.04 0.37 -11.89
CA GLU A 31 8.00 -0.69 -12.91
C GLU A 31 7.75 -2.07 -12.33
N GLY A 32 8.25 -2.34 -11.10
CA GLY A 32 7.95 -3.56 -10.37
C GLY A 32 6.45 -3.71 -10.10
N SER A 33 5.79 -2.64 -9.67
CA SER A 33 4.33 -2.61 -9.48
C SER A 33 3.59 -2.83 -10.80
N LEU A 34 3.93 -2.07 -11.86
CA LEU A 34 3.30 -2.22 -13.18
C LEU A 34 3.44 -3.65 -13.75
N LYS A 35 4.62 -4.26 -13.61
CA LYS A 35 4.85 -5.65 -14.01
C LYS A 35 4.03 -6.63 -13.20
N SER A 36 3.82 -6.37 -11.91
CA SER A 36 3.01 -7.19 -11.03
C SER A 36 1.53 -7.09 -11.34
N ILE A 37 1.02 -5.88 -11.61
CA ILE A 37 -0.35 -5.64 -12.08
C ILE A 37 -0.61 -6.42 -13.38
N ALA A 38 0.21 -6.18 -14.40
CA ALA A 38 0.09 -6.88 -15.68
C ALA A 38 0.29 -8.41 -15.54
N GLY A 39 1.07 -8.87 -14.57
CA GLY A 39 1.24 -10.27 -14.24
C GLY A 39 -0.02 -10.89 -13.65
N ALA A 40 -0.66 -10.19 -12.71
CA ALA A 40 -1.93 -10.59 -12.11
C ALA A 40 -3.05 -10.71 -13.15
N GLU A 41 -3.22 -9.68 -13.98
CA GLU A 41 -4.20 -9.68 -15.08
C GLU A 41 -4.01 -10.87 -16.04
N ARG A 42 -2.78 -11.11 -16.49
CA ARG A 42 -2.48 -12.25 -17.38
C ARG A 42 -2.68 -13.62 -16.72
N ALA A 43 -2.54 -13.70 -15.41
CA ALA A 43 -2.75 -14.93 -14.65
C ALA A 43 -4.20 -15.14 -14.22
N GLY A 44 -5.09 -14.18 -14.47
CA GLY A 44 -6.49 -14.21 -14.02
C GLY A 44 -6.64 -14.06 -12.51
N ILE A 45 -5.68 -13.38 -11.85
CA ILE A 45 -5.74 -13.08 -10.42
C ILE A 45 -6.33 -11.70 -10.25
N ASP A 46 -7.54 -11.61 -9.74
CA ASP A 46 -8.23 -10.32 -9.58
C ASP A 46 -7.79 -9.55 -8.33
N ARG A 47 -7.43 -10.24 -7.24
CA ARG A 47 -7.13 -9.60 -5.95
C ARG A 47 -5.70 -9.06 -5.90
N PHE A 48 -5.57 -7.75 -5.67
CA PHE A 48 -4.27 -7.08 -5.58
C PHE A 48 -4.21 -6.12 -4.40
N VAL A 49 -3.19 -6.23 -3.55
CA VAL A 49 -2.93 -5.32 -2.44
C VAL A 49 -1.58 -4.66 -2.64
N GLN A 50 -1.55 -3.32 -2.62
CA GLN A 50 -0.33 -2.54 -2.80
C GLN A 50 0.04 -1.78 -1.54
N VAL A 51 1.32 -1.85 -1.16
CA VAL A 51 1.92 -1.00 -0.14
C VAL A 51 2.49 0.25 -0.81
N SER A 52 1.89 1.38 -0.49
CA SER A 52 2.30 2.72 -0.94
C SER A 52 2.91 3.51 0.22
N ALA A 53 2.63 4.81 0.34
CA ALA A 53 3.04 5.63 1.46
C ALA A 53 2.07 6.79 1.69
N ILE A 54 1.95 7.26 2.94
CA ILE A 54 1.15 8.45 3.28
C ILE A 54 1.69 9.69 2.56
N GLY A 55 0.78 10.47 1.98
CA GLY A 55 1.08 11.77 1.41
C GLY A 55 1.73 11.74 0.03
N VAL A 56 1.68 10.62 -0.70
CA VAL A 56 2.20 10.58 -2.07
C VAL A 56 1.38 11.41 -3.06
N ASP A 57 0.13 11.73 -2.74
CA ASP A 57 -0.71 12.62 -3.55
C ASP A 57 -0.56 14.10 -3.16
N ASP A 58 0.12 14.40 -2.05
CA ASP A 58 0.34 15.77 -1.60
C ASP A 58 1.26 16.52 -2.58
N PRO A 59 1.07 17.84 -2.75
CA PRO A 59 2.01 18.66 -3.48
C PRO A 59 3.41 18.60 -2.86
N LEU A 60 4.42 18.41 -3.68
CA LEU A 60 5.81 18.44 -3.22
C LEU A 60 6.33 19.88 -3.25
N PRO A 61 6.98 20.37 -2.16
CA PRO A 61 7.69 21.63 -2.16
C PRO A 61 8.72 21.73 -3.28
N ASP A 62 9.00 22.92 -3.78
CA ASP A 62 9.95 23.15 -4.88
C ASP A 62 11.38 22.72 -4.49
N ASP A 63 11.74 22.84 -3.23
CA ASP A 63 13.02 22.45 -2.65
C ASP A 63 13.13 20.98 -2.26
N THR A 64 12.14 20.17 -2.64
CA THR A 64 12.16 18.71 -2.39
C THR A 64 13.36 18.07 -3.09
N GLY A 65 14.18 17.36 -2.33
CA GLY A 65 15.34 16.64 -2.87
C GLY A 65 14.95 15.57 -3.90
N ASP A 66 15.78 15.39 -4.93
CA ASP A 66 15.50 14.55 -6.10
C ASP A 66 15.16 13.10 -5.74
N VAL A 67 15.82 12.52 -4.77
CA VAL A 67 15.56 11.13 -4.33
C VAL A 67 14.17 10.98 -3.74
N TRP A 68 13.75 11.93 -2.89
CA TRP A 68 12.44 11.91 -2.28
C TRP A 68 11.34 12.19 -3.31
N ARG A 69 11.58 13.12 -4.21
CA ARG A 69 10.69 13.40 -5.35
C ARG A 69 10.48 12.17 -6.20
N ALA A 70 11.56 11.50 -6.61
CA ALA A 70 11.49 10.28 -7.42
C ALA A 70 10.74 9.15 -6.72
N TYR A 71 10.91 9.02 -5.39
CA TYR A 71 10.17 8.04 -4.58
C TYR A 71 8.66 8.33 -4.56
N VAL A 72 8.28 9.57 -4.25
CA VAL A 72 6.87 9.98 -4.16
C VAL A 72 6.19 9.83 -5.52
N GLU A 73 6.83 10.28 -6.60
CA GLU A 73 6.32 10.15 -7.96
C GLU A 73 6.13 8.68 -8.35
N ALA A 74 7.12 7.83 -8.10
CA ALA A 74 7.03 6.40 -8.39
C ALA A 74 5.86 5.72 -7.65
N LYS A 75 5.66 6.04 -6.36
CA LYS A 75 4.54 5.50 -5.58
C LYS A 75 3.19 6.04 -6.04
N ARG A 76 3.12 7.33 -6.36
CA ARG A 76 1.91 7.98 -6.89
C ARG A 76 1.48 7.35 -8.22
N ASP A 77 2.44 7.19 -9.14
CA ASP A 77 2.17 6.63 -10.47
C ASP A 77 1.78 5.15 -10.38
N ALA A 78 2.42 4.39 -9.47
CA ALA A 78 2.04 3.00 -9.20
C ALA A 78 0.61 2.89 -8.62
N ASP A 79 0.25 3.78 -7.68
CA ASP A 79 -1.11 3.85 -7.13
C ASP A 79 -2.15 4.20 -8.22
N ALA A 80 -1.83 5.15 -9.09
CA ALA A 80 -2.69 5.54 -10.20
C ALA A 80 -2.91 4.38 -11.18
N ALA A 81 -1.84 3.72 -11.60
CA ALA A 81 -1.92 2.57 -12.50
C ALA A 81 -2.76 1.42 -11.91
N LEU A 82 -2.63 1.17 -10.60
CA LEU A 82 -3.44 0.16 -9.93
C LEU A 82 -4.92 0.56 -9.87
N ARG A 83 -5.24 1.81 -9.57
CA ARG A 83 -6.63 2.32 -9.57
C ARG A 83 -7.29 2.22 -10.95
N ASP A 84 -6.50 2.46 -12.02
CA ASP A 84 -6.98 2.39 -13.40
C ASP A 84 -7.07 0.96 -13.93
N SER A 85 -6.50 -0.03 -13.24
CA SER A 85 -6.60 -1.44 -13.60
C SER A 85 -8.01 -2.00 -13.32
N GLY A 86 -8.32 -3.13 -13.96
CA GLY A 86 -9.56 -3.88 -13.69
C GLY A 86 -9.55 -4.68 -12.39
N LEU A 87 -8.46 -4.68 -11.63
CA LEU A 87 -8.26 -5.54 -10.48
C LEU A 87 -9.11 -5.13 -9.27
N ALA A 88 -9.40 -6.11 -8.42
CA ALA A 88 -9.99 -5.92 -7.10
C ALA A 88 -8.90 -5.44 -6.12
N TRP A 89 -8.49 -4.17 -6.26
CA TRP A 89 -7.35 -3.60 -5.57
C TRP A 89 -7.67 -3.08 -4.17
N THR A 90 -6.64 -3.04 -3.31
CA THR A 90 -6.58 -2.22 -2.09
C THR A 90 -5.20 -1.57 -2.01
N ILE A 91 -5.14 -0.29 -1.64
CA ILE A 91 -3.91 0.45 -1.43
C ILE A 91 -3.78 0.77 0.06
N VAL A 92 -2.73 0.27 0.68
CA VAL A 92 -2.36 0.58 2.06
C VAL A 92 -1.18 1.54 2.03
N ARG A 93 -1.33 2.70 2.69
CA ARG A 93 -0.34 3.77 2.73
C ARG A 93 0.22 3.91 4.14
N PRO A 94 1.27 3.18 4.50
CA PRO A 94 1.89 3.31 5.81
C PRO A 94 2.61 4.65 5.96
N GLY A 95 2.73 5.09 7.22
CA GLY A 95 3.65 6.13 7.63
C GLY A 95 5.10 5.66 7.63
N ARG A 96 5.95 6.25 8.48
CA ARG A 96 7.35 5.84 8.60
C ARG A 96 7.46 4.42 9.16
N LEU A 97 8.10 3.55 8.40
CA LEU A 97 8.29 2.14 8.78
C LEU A 97 9.39 2.01 9.83
N THR A 98 9.11 1.24 10.90
CA THR A 98 10.10 0.87 11.92
C THR A 98 10.29 -0.64 12.00
N ASP A 99 11.41 -1.07 12.57
CA ASP A 99 11.74 -2.47 12.82
C ASP A 99 11.48 -2.89 14.28
N ASP A 100 10.72 -2.07 15.00
CA ASP A 100 10.29 -2.39 16.36
C ASP A 100 9.35 -3.60 16.37
N PRO A 101 9.19 -4.28 17.52
CA PRO A 101 8.21 -5.35 17.67
C PRO A 101 6.79 -4.91 17.34
N ALA A 102 5.96 -5.84 16.84
CA ALA A 102 4.55 -5.57 16.58
C ALA A 102 3.84 -5.06 17.84
N THR A 103 2.99 -4.05 17.66
CA THR A 103 2.10 -3.57 18.71
C THR A 103 0.75 -4.29 18.71
N GLY A 104 0.35 -4.83 17.57
CA GLY A 104 -0.96 -5.46 17.34
C GLY A 104 -2.10 -4.45 17.23
N THR A 105 -1.80 -3.14 17.32
CA THR A 105 -2.81 -2.06 17.29
C THR A 105 -2.41 -0.97 16.30
N VAL A 106 -3.40 -0.46 15.57
CA VAL A 106 -3.18 0.49 14.48
C VAL A 106 -4.28 1.55 14.42
N SER A 107 -4.02 2.61 13.68
CA SER A 107 -5.01 3.52 13.12
C SER A 107 -5.02 3.35 11.60
N LEU A 108 -6.19 3.06 11.03
CA LEU A 108 -6.39 2.80 9.61
C LEU A 108 -7.58 3.61 9.10
N GLY A 109 -7.38 4.42 8.06
CA GLY A 109 -8.45 5.23 7.49
C GLY A 109 -7.94 6.23 6.45
N PRO A 110 -8.86 6.92 5.72
CA PRO A 110 -8.47 7.87 4.68
C PRO A 110 -7.74 9.10 5.24
N ASP A 111 -8.13 9.56 6.43
CA ASP A 111 -7.67 10.82 7.03
C ASP A 111 -6.67 10.61 8.18
N VAL A 112 -6.12 9.42 8.33
CA VAL A 112 -5.12 9.14 9.36
C VAL A 112 -3.87 9.96 9.09
N ALA A 113 -3.45 10.75 10.09
CA ALA A 113 -2.29 11.62 10.01
C ALA A 113 -0.97 10.82 9.93
N ARG A 114 0.10 11.48 9.49
CA ARG A 114 1.45 10.89 9.44
C ARG A 114 1.90 10.46 10.84
N GLY A 115 2.59 9.34 10.90
CA GLY A 115 3.14 8.75 12.11
C GLY A 115 4.01 7.56 11.77
N ASP A 116 4.41 6.81 12.78
CA ASP A 116 5.21 5.59 12.62
C ASP A 116 4.31 4.36 12.57
N VAL A 117 4.81 3.29 11.95
CA VAL A 117 4.19 1.97 11.99
C VAL A 117 5.26 0.88 11.88
N THR A 118 5.14 -0.17 12.66
CA THR A 118 6.07 -1.29 12.54
C THR A 118 5.80 -2.09 11.27
N ARG A 119 6.84 -2.63 10.65
CA ARG A 119 6.68 -3.54 9.49
C ARG A 119 5.84 -4.75 9.83
N ALA A 120 5.92 -5.23 11.07
CA ALA A 120 5.13 -6.35 11.54
C ALA A 120 3.62 -6.01 11.59
N ASP A 121 3.26 -4.81 12.06
CA ASP A 121 1.85 -4.36 12.06
C ASP A 121 1.34 -4.11 10.63
N VAL A 122 2.18 -3.58 9.74
CA VAL A 122 1.83 -3.50 8.30
C VAL A 122 1.49 -4.87 7.74
N ALA A 123 2.34 -5.88 8.00
CA ALA A 123 2.10 -7.25 7.52
C ALA A 123 0.78 -7.83 8.06
N ALA A 124 0.48 -7.60 9.35
CA ALA A 124 -0.78 -8.02 9.96
C ALA A 124 -1.99 -7.34 9.30
N VAL A 125 -1.91 -6.04 9.00
CA VAL A 125 -2.98 -5.31 8.29
C VAL A 125 -3.17 -5.86 6.87
N LEU A 126 -2.08 -6.15 6.13
CA LEU A 126 -2.18 -6.73 4.78
C LEU A 126 -2.90 -8.08 4.79
N ALA A 127 -2.60 -8.95 5.77
CA ALA A 127 -3.29 -10.22 5.95
C ALA A 127 -4.79 -10.00 6.24
N ALA A 128 -5.12 -9.14 7.20
CA ALA A 128 -6.50 -8.83 7.56
C ALA A 128 -7.29 -8.20 6.38
N VAL A 129 -6.64 -7.37 5.56
CA VAL A 129 -7.22 -6.78 4.35
C VAL A 129 -7.56 -7.85 3.30
N LEU A 130 -6.71 -8.86 3.14
CA LEU A 130 -6.99 -9.97 2.22
C LEU A 130 -8.20 -10.81 2.68
N ASP A 131 -8.33 -11.02 3.98
CA ASP A 131 -9.36 -11.87 4.57
C ASP A 131 -10.70 -11.13 4.81
N THR A 132 -10.73 -9.80 4.70
CA THR A 132 -11.92 -9.00 4.99
C THR A 132 -12.64 -8.57 3.70
N PRO A 133 -13.86 -9.06 3.44
CA PRO A 133 -14.70 -8.52 2.37
C PRO A 133 -14.96 -7.02 2.55
N GLY A 134 -15.14 -6.30 1.45
CA GLY A 134 -15.41 -4.86 1.47
C GLY A 134 -14.17 -3.98 1.45
N THR A 135 -12.97 -4.56 1.50
CA THR A 135 -11.70 -3.82 1.34
C THR A 135 -11.35 -3.51 -0.12
N VAL A 136 -12.08 -4.09 -1.06
CA VAL A 136 -11.86 -3.89 -2.51
C VAL A 136 -12.15 -2.44 -2.90
N ARG A 137 -11.25 -1.86 -3.73
CA ARG A 137 -11.28 -0.47 -4.18
C ARG A 137 -11.25 0.53 -3.05
N LYS A 138 -10.47 0.20 -2.00
CA LYS A 138 -10.24 1.08 -0.86
C LYS A 138 -8.77 1.48 -0.78
N GLN A 139 -8.56 2.71 -0.29
CA GLN A 139 -7.25 3.27 -0.05
C GLN A 139 -7.23 3.90 1.33
N TRP A 140 -6.28 3.50 2.17
CA TRP A 140 -6.18 3.92 3.55
C TRP A 140 -4.75 4.22 3.98
N ASN A 141 -4.61 5.27 4.77
CA ASN A 141 -3.40 5.56 5.54
C ASN A 141 -3.32 4.64 6.75
N LEU A 142 -2.11 4.25 7.14
CA LEU A 142 -1.85 3.32 8.22
C LEU A 142 -0.70 3.81 9.11
N VAL A 143 -0.95 3.92 10.41
CA VAL A 143 0.07 4.16 11.44
C VAL A 143 -0.20 3.27 12.65
N ASN A 144 0.74 3.15 13.60
CA ASN A 144 0.43 2.55 14.89
C ASN A 144 -0.64 3.38 15.61
N GLY A 145 -1.44 2.71 16.43
CA GLY A 145 -2.58 3.31 17.11
C GLY A 145 -3.10 2.42 18.23
N ASP A 146 -4.37 2.57 18.60
CA ASP A 146 -4.94 1.92 19.76
C ASP A 146 -5.99 0.85 19.42
N VAL A 147 -6.30 0.66 18.13
CA VAL A 147 -7.34 -0.29 17.70
C VAL A 147 -6.69 -1.59 17.24
N PRO A 148 -7.10 -2.76 17.75
CA PRO A 148 -6.62 -4.05 17.25
C PRO A 148 -6.78 -4.17 15.74
N VAL A 149 -5.80 -4.76 15.04
CA VAL A 149 -5.70 -4.80 13.59
C VAL A 149 -7.01 -5.25 12.92
N ASP A 150 -7.58 -6.37 13.35
CA ASP A 150 -8.81 -6.90 12.75
C ASP A 150 -10.02 -5.97 12.93
N GLN A 151 -10.09 -5.28 14.07
CA GLN A 151 -11.11 -4.27 14.34
C GLN A 151 -10.88 -3.02 13.48
N ALA A 152 -9.65 -2.57 13.34
CA ALA A 152 -9.32 -1.38 12.54
C ALA A 152 -9.73 -1.57 11.08
N VAL A 153 -9.47 -2.74 10.50
CA VAL A 153 -9.86 -3.06 9.11
C VAL A 153 -11.40 -3.08 8.97
N LYS A 154 -12.12 -3.71 9.90
CA LYS A 154 -13.60 -3.73 9.88
C LYS A 154 -14.20 -2.32 10.00
N GLN A 155 -13.68 -1.52 10.94
CA GLN A 155 -14.12 -0.13 11.13
C GLN A 155 -13.86 0.73 9.90
N ALA A 156 -12.70 0.59 9.24
CA ALA A 156 -12.37 1.31 8.01
C ALA A 156 -13.33 0.95 6.87
N VAL A 157 -13.71 -0.32 6.73
CA VAL A 157 -14.75 -0.76 5.77
C VAL A 157 -16.11 -0.14 6.09
N GLU A 158 -16.55 -0.18 7.35
CA GLU A 158 -17.84 0.39 7.76
C GLU A 158 -17.91 1.90 7.55
N GLN A 159 -16.82 2.62 7.86
CA GLN A 159 -16.73 4.07 7.61
C GLN A 159 -16.81 4.39 6.13
N ALA A 160 -16.15 3.62 5.27
CA ALA A 160 -16.19 3.81 3.83
C ALA A 160 -17.59 3.56 3.23
N VAL A 161 -18.38 2.65 3.80
CA VAL A 161 -19.78 2.41 3.40
C VAL A 161 -20.69 3.57 3.80
N ARG A 162 -20.44 4.21 4.95
CA ARG A 162 -21.24 5.36 5.43
C ARG A 162 -20.95 6.66 4.68
N ALA A 163 -19.77 6.77 4.07
CA ALA A 163 -19.32 7.98 3.37
C ALA A 163 -19.69 8.00 1.87
N GLY A 164 -20.16 6.89 1.30
CA GLY A 164 -20.55 6.75 -0.12
C GLY A 164 -22.03 6.65 -0.31
#